data_905bfe608b665bf3b82dd99b7bf0ba4e
#
_entry.id   905bfe608b665bf3b82dd99b7bf0ba4e
#
_cell.length_a   1.000
_cell.length_b   1.000
_cell.length_c   1.000
_cell.angle_alpha   90.00
_cell.angle_beta   90.00
_cell.angle_gamma   90.00
#
_symmetry.space_group_name_H-M   'P 1'
#
loop_
_entity.id
_entity.type
_entity.pdbx_description
1 polymer ?
#
loop_
_entity_poly.entity_id
_entity_poly.type
_entity_poly.pdbx_seq_one_letter_code
_entity_poly.pdbx_strand_id
1 'polypeptide(L)'
;MAKLSLNSISPSVFEYVANGKNAERDGIIAEGRTLFYEHARKGQKALYTASHRAGLVNDSDALTDAQYRKLNKVFQEKHVLYAAKKACEANDMPAPETFDEFKLCGADFQKNRAFMRVLQGIYQQIVQPILPAVYSEAVSVFADVVEVGFGETYSISVESSDIPIFQDSAWGASRSVPANRFYAKDYTLNPQPKTAEMRMKWHQLVGNNVDFGMFFANMVAGMYAKTMGTWSAMMIAAASDTTLIPTGLSYNFSSLNWTRCANKVSALNNTPMTNLVGVGGAVALAKVLPTQATGSANTDMDAALAMLLGRDYIRNAQLGEFMKVRLMQITDAVVPGTQFGNVVTMLPEDKVWIMASNRRKPMTIAYNAYTPIQIEMEPVETNGAFEYIMNLTIALDAVSIFSSRVGCISI
;
A
#
# COMPACT_ATOMS: atom_id res chain seq x y z
N MET A 1 -4.65 -27.26 -1.79
CA MET A 1 -4.63 -26.24 -0.71
C MET A 1 -3.71 -26.73 0.38
N ALA A 2 -2.53 -26.13 0.52
CA ALA A 2 -1.61 -26.48 1.60
C ALA A 2 -2.25 -26.11 2.94
N LYS A 3 -2.40 -27.08 3.82
CA LYS A 3 -2.83 -26.84 5.20
C LYS A 3 -1.69 -26.06 5.89
N LEU A 4 -1.93 -24.79 6.16
CA LEU A 4 -1.03 -24.01 7.01
C LEU A 4 -1.01 -24.65 8.39
N SER A 5 0.11 -25.28 8.76
CA SER A 5 0.30 -25.80 10.10
C SER A 5 0.62 -24.64 11.02
N LEU A 6 -0.38 -24.12 11.69
CA LEU A 6 -0.22 -23.18 12.78
C LEU A 6 0.32 -23.93 14.01
N ASN A 7 1.61 -24.27 14.00
CA ASN A 7 2.26 -25.07 15.04
C ASN A 7 2.18 -24.47 16.46
N SER A 8 1.72 -23.24 16.59
CA SER A 8 1.56 -22.55 17.87
C SER A 8 0.16 -22.66 18.50
N ILE A 9 -0.84 -23.16 17.76
CA ILE A 9 -2.22 -23.27 18.21
C ILE A 9 -2.50 -24.73 18.62
N SER A 10 -3.17 -24.96 19.76
CA SER A 10 -3.58 -26.32 20.13
C SER A 10 -4.53 -26.88 19.08
N PRO A 11 -4.49 -28.20 18.75
CA PRO A 11 -5.33 -28.77 17.71
C PRO A 11 -6.82 -28.47 17.90
N SER A 12 -7.33 -28.49 19.12
CA SER A 12 -8.73 -28.18 19.42
C SER A 12 -9.11 -26.74 19.10
N VAL A 13 -8.25 -25.76 19.41
CA VAL A 13 -8.51 -24.36 19.08
C VAL A 13 -8.36 -24.11 17.59
N PHE A 14 -7.45 -24.84 16.93
CA PHE A 14 -7.28 -24.77 15.47
C PHE A 14 -8.53 -25.30 14.72
N GLU A 15 -9.10 -26.41 15.18
CA GLU A 15 -10.34 -26.94 14.61
C GLU A 15 -11.50 -25.96 14.72
N TYR A 16 -11.63 -25.26 15.85
CA TYR A 16 -12.63 -24.21 16.03
C TYR A 16 -12.44 -23.01 15.09
N VAL A 17 -11.22 -22.64 14.81
CA VAL A 17 -10.92 -21.44 14.00
C VAL A 17 -10.87 -21.76 12.50
N ALA A 18 -10.31 -22.91 12.10
CA ALA A 18 -10.04 -23.24 10.69
C ALA A 18 -11.12 -24.08 10.00
N ASN A 19 -11.80 -25.01 10.71
CA ASN A 19 -12.69 -26.00 10.10
C ASN A 19 -14.17 -25.84 10.46
N GLY A 20 -14.53 -24.97 11.38
CA GLY A 20 -15.90 -24.85 11.83
C GLY A 20 -16.75 -24.03 10.86
N LYS A 21 -17.75 -24.61 10.23
CA LYS A 21 -18.93 -23.87 9.75
C LYS A 21 -19.71 -23.39 10.97
N ASN A 22 -19.25 -22.31 11.57
CA ASN A 22 -19.87 -21.73 12.75
C ASN A 22 -20.50 -20.38 12.34
N ALA A 23 -21.82 -20.38 12.20
CA ALA A 23 -22.56 -19.20 11.78
C ALA A 23 -22.32 -17.96 12.68
N GLU A 24 -22.10 -18.17 13.99
CA GLU A 24 -21.81 -17.11 14.93
C GLU A 24 -20.44 -16.48 14.63
N ARG A 25 -19.40 -17.29 14.43
CA ARG A 25 -18.05 -16.83 14.07
C ARG A 25 -18.04 -16.10 12.74
N ASP A 26 -18.70 -16.68 11.75
CA ASP A 26 -18.71 -16.11 10.39
C ASP A 26 -19.48 -14.78 10.37
N GLY A 27 -20.51 -14.65 11.20
CA GLY A 27 -21.21 -13.38 11.43
C GLY A 27 -20.31 -12.31 12.05
N ILE A 28 -19.51 -12.66 13.07
CA ILE A 28 -18.55 -11.77 13.72
C ILE A 28 -17.48 -11.29 12.72
N ILE A 29 -16.96 -12.22 11.91
CA ILE A 29 -15.95 -11.88 10.89
C ILE A 29 -16.53 -10.95 9.83
N ALA A 30 -17.77 -11.18 9.38
CA ALA A 30 -18.45 -10.32 8.42
C ALA A 30 -18.68 -8.90 8.99
N GLU A 31 -19.11 -8.79 10.24
CA GLU A 31 -19.25 -7.49 10.93
C GLU A 31 -17.90 -6.75 11.02
N GLY A 32 -16.82 -7.47 11.37
CA GLY A 32 -15.47 -6.88 11.45
C GLY A 32 -14.95 -6.39 10.09
N ARG A 33 -15.20 -7.13 9.02
CA ARG A 33 -14.89 -6.71 7.65
C ARG A 33 -15.67 -5.46 7.26
N THR A 34 -16.96 -5.42 7.56
CA THR A 34 -17.80 -4.24 7.29
C THR A 34 -17.27 -3.00 7.99
N LEU A 35 -16.90 -3.12 9.28
CA LEU A 35 -16.30 -2.01 10.04
C LEU A 35 -15.00 -1.51 9.40
N PHE A 36 -14.13 -2.42 8.97
CA PHE A 36 -12.88 -2.05 8.29
C PHE A 36 -13.15 -1.26 7.00
N TYR A 37 -14.07 -1.74 6.16
CA TYR A 37 -14.41 -1.08 4.90
C TYR A 37 -15.10 0.26 5.09
N GLU A 38 -16.02 0.36 6.05
CA GLU A 38 -16.69 1.62 6.35
C GLU A 38 -15.70 2.68 6.87
N HIS A 39 -14.72 2.26 7.66
CA HIS A 39 -13.67 3.18 8.08
C HIS A 39 -12.77 3.62 6.91
N ALA A 40 -12.35 2.69 6.08
CA ALA A 40 -11.56 2.97 4.88
C ALA A 40 -12.30 3.93 3.93
N ARG A 41 -13.61 3.74 3.76
CA ARG A 41 -14.48 4.60 2.97
C ARG A 41 -14.54 6.03 3.47
N LYS A 42 -14.58 6.23 4.79
CA LYS A 42 -14.63 7.57 5.40
C LYS A 42 -13.30 8.30 5.35
N GLY A 43 -12.19 7.59 5.48
CA GLY A 43 -10.85 8.17 5.67
C GLY A 43 -9.92 8.06 4.48
N GLN A 44 -10.01 7.00 3.65
CA GLN A 44 -9.00 6.69 2.65
C GLN A 44 -9.63 6.14 1.36
N LYS A 45 -9.78 6.99 0.36
CA LYS A 45 -10.42 6.66 -0.92
C LYS A 45 -9.81 5.45 -1.64
N ALA A 46 -8.49 5.26 -1.57
CA ALA A 46 -7.81 4.12 -2.20
C ALA A 46 -8.23 2.79 -1.53
N LEU A 47 -8.28 2.75 -0.21
CA LEU A 47 -8.73 1.58 0.54
C LEU A 47 -10.19 1.24 0.24
N TYR A 48 -11.04 2.27 0.16
CA TYR A 48 -12.44 2.10 -0.21
C TYR A 48 -12.60 1.54 -1.62
N THR A 49 -11.86 2.07 -2.60
CA THR A 49 -11.94 1.64 -3.99
C THR A 49 -11.54 0.17 -4.13
N ALA A 50 -10.47 -0.26 -3.46
CA ALA A 50 -10.05 -1.66 -3.45
C ALA A 50 -11.10 -2.58 -2.83
N SER A 51 -11.71 -2.15 -1.73
CA SER A 51 -12.77 -2.88 -1.05
C SER A 51 -14.01 -3.06 -1.92
N HIS A 52 -14.39 -2.01 -2.63
CA HIS A 52 -15.52 -2.01 -3.56
C HIS A 52 -15.28 -2.93 -4.76
N ARG A 53 -14.10 -2.88 -5.37
CA ARG A 53 -13.71 -3.78 -6.46
C ARG A 53 -13.67 -5.24 -6.03
N ALA A 54 -13.29 -5.51 -4.79
CA ALA A 54 -13.33 -6.85 -4.24
C ALA A 54 -14.77 -7.36 -3.99
N GLY A 55 -15.80 -6.56 -4.27
CA GLY A 55 -17.21 -6.93 -4.08
C GLY A 55 -17.62 -7.07 -2.62
N LEU A 56 -16.87 -6.47 -1.71
CA LEU A 56 -17.06 -6.63 -0.28
C LEU A 56 -17.96 -5.55 0.34
N VAL A 57 -18.09 -4.41 -0.35
CA VAL A 57 -18.95 -3.28 0.06
C VAL A 57 -19.65 -2.69 -1.16
N ASN A 58 -20.92 -2.38 -1.04
CA ASN A 58 -21.72 -1.67 -2.04
C ASN A 58 -21.86 -0.19 -1.66
N ASP A 59 -21.84 0.71 -2.64
CA ASP A 59 -21.96 2.16 -2.43
C ASP A 59 -23.30 2.60 -1.83
N SER A 60 -24.38 1.85 -2.14
CA SER A 60 -25.73 2.13 -1.65
C SER A 60 -25.90 1.89 -0.16
N ASP A 61 -25.03 1.09 0.46
CA ASP A 61 -25.17 0.59 1.82
C ASP A 61 -24.30 1.31 2.85
N ALA A 62 -23.94 2.57 2.56
CA ALA A 62 -23.13 3.39 3.48
C ALA A 62 -23.80 3.56 4.85
N LEU A 63 -23.08 3.17 5.88
CA LEU A 63 -23.53 3.32 7.26
C LEU A 63 -23.47 4.78 7.70
N THR A 64 -24.53 5.25 8.38
CA THR A 64 -24.46 6.51 9.12
C THR A 64 -23.52 6.39 10.30
N ASP A 65 -23.02 7.53 10.83
CA ASP A 65 -22.12 7.51 12.00
C ASP A 65 -22.71 6.83 13.22
N ALA A 66 -24.01 6.96 13.42
CA ALA A 66 -24.70 6.30 14.52
C ALA A 66 -24.76 4.77 14.32
N GLN A 67 -25.05 4.32 13.11
CA GLN A 67 -25.07 2.91 12.76
C GLN A 67 -23.66 2.30 12.87
N TYR A 68 -22.64 3.02 12.38
CA TYR A 68 -21.24 2.59 12.50
C TYR A 68 -20.81 2.40 13.96
N ARG A 69 -21.08 3.39 14.83
CA ARG A 69 -20.76 3.30 16.26
C ARG A 69 -21.48 2.13 16.94
N LYS A 70 -22.76 1.94 16.59
CA LYS A 70 -23.54 0.81 17.11
C LYS A 70 -22.95 -0.52 16.66
N LEU A 71 -22.62 -0.65 15.37
CA LEU A 71 -22.02 -1.87 14.82
C LEU A 71 -20.65 -2.15 15.47
N ASN A 72 -19.80 -1.14 15.63
CA ASN A 72 -18.51 -1.28 16.28
C ASN A 72 -18.65 -1.78 17.73
N LYS A 73 -19.60 -1.22 18.48
CA LYS A 73 -19.89 -1.65 19.85
C LYS A 73 -20.37 -3.11 19.90
N VAL A 74 -21.34 -3.44 19.06
CA VAL A 74 -21.89 -4.82 18.97
C VAL A 74 -20.82 -5.82 18.53
N PHE A 75 -20.00 -5.47 17.53
CA PHE A 75 -18.89 -6.31 17.08
C PHE A 75 -17.92 -6.59 18.23
N GLN A 76 -17.51 -5.57 18.96
CA GLN A 76 -16.57 -5.70 20.06
C GLN A 76 -17.11 -6.62 21.18
N GLU A 77 -18.36 -6.45 21.57
CA GLU A 77 -19.00 -7.28 22.58
C GLU A 77 -19.08 -8.75 22.09
N LYS A 78 -19.52 -8.97 20.86
CA LYS A 78 -19.69 -10.32 20.31
C LYS A 78 -18.38 -11.08 20.17
N HIS A 79 -17.34 -10.47 19.60
CA HIS A 79 -16.10 -11.22 19.33
C HIS A 79 -15.35 -11.56 20.61
N VAL A 80 -15.35 -10.64 21.61
CA VAL A 80 -14.74 -10.89 22.91
C VAL A 80 -15.50 -11.97 23.66
N LEU A 81 -16.82 -11.89 23.69
CA LEU A 81 -17.67 -12.88 24.35
C LEU A 81 -17.55 -14.27 23.71
N TYR A 82 -17.51 -14.31 22.36
CA TYR A 82 -17.27 -15.56 21.62
C TYR A 82 -15.91 -16.17 21.97
N ALA A 83 -14.86 -15.36 22.01
CA ALA A 83 -13.52 -15.83 22.38
C ALA A 83 -13.48 -16.35 23.82
N ALA A 84 -14.17 -15.65 24.75
CA ALA A 84 -14.27 -16.09 26.14
C ALA A 84 -15.02 -17.43 26.27
N LYS A 85 -16.14 -17.59 25.56
CA LYS A 85 -16.91 -18.86 25.53
C LYS A 85 -16.03 -20.01 25.04
N LYS A 86 -15.31 -19.81 23.94
CA LYS A 86 -14.43 -20.84 23.37
C LYS A 86 -13.23 -21.16 24.27
N ALA A 87 -12.66 -20.15 24.95
CA ALA A 87 -11.61 -20.37 25.91
C ALA A 87 -12.09 -21.15 27.15
N CYS A 88 -13.29 -20.88 27.64
CA CYS A 88 -13.90 -21.63 28.74
C CYS A 88 -14.23 -23.07 28.35
N GLU A 89 -14.80 -23.28 27.15
CA GLU A 89 -15.04 -24.62 26.60
C GLU A 89 -13.74 -25.43 26.49
N ALA A 90 -12.64 -24.82 26.07
CA ALA A 90 -11.33 -25.48 25.94
C ALA A 90 -10.68 -25.83 27.28
N ASN A 91 -11.10 -25.23 28.39
CA ASN A 91 -10.56 -25.41 29.73
C ASN A 91 -11.58 -26.01 30.71
N ASP A 92 -12.73 -26.49 30.22
CA ASP A 92 -13.81 -27.05 31.03
C ASP A 92 -14.31 -26.09 32.14
N MET A 93 -14.33 -24.78 31.84
CA MET A 93 -14.76 -23.75 32.77
C MET A 93 -16.15 -23.17 32.40
N PRO A 94 -16.91 -22.67 33.36
CA PRO A 94 -18.16 -21.97 33.05
C PRO A 94 -17.90 -20.74 32.19
N ALA A 95 -18.64 -20.64 31.09
CA ALA A 95 -18.49 -19.55 30.14
C ALA A 95 -19.39 -18.38 30.51
N PRO A 96 -18.93 -17.11 30.36
CA PRO A 96 -19.80 -15.95 30.56
C PRO A 96 -20.87 -15.91 29.48
N GLU A 97 -22.11 -15.67 29.87
CA GLU A 97 -23.24 -15.55 28.93
C GLU A 97 -23.37 -14.12 28.38
N THR A 98 -23.07 -13.15 29.22
CA THR A 98 -23.20 -11.72 28.91
C THR A 98 -21.86 -11.00 28.93
N PHE A 99 -21.79 -9.88 28.23
CA PHE A 99 -20.56 -9.04 28.22
C PHE A 99 -20.29 -8.41 29.59
N ASP A 100 -21.30 -8.20 30.43
CA ASP A 100 -21.12 -7.67 31.78
C ASP A 100 -20.52 -8.74 32.72
N GLU A 101 -20.89 -10.01 32.57
CA GLU A 101 -20.23 -11.12 33.26
C GLU A 101 -18.77 -11.24 32.80
N PHE A 102 -18.51 -11.12 31.50
CA PHE A 102 -17.14 -11.09 30.98
C PHE A 102 -16.31 -9.98 31.61
N LYS A 103 -16.86 -8.76 31.82
CA LYS A 103 -16.16 -7.66 32.48
C LYS A 103 -15.72 -8.00 33.91
N LEU A 104 -16.55 -8.74 34.65
CA LEU A 104 -16.23 -9.17 36.01
C LEU A 104 -15.04 -10.14 36.03
N CYS A 105 -14.93 -11.00 35.05
CA CYS A 105 -13.86 -11.98 34.91
C CYS A 105 -12.72 -11.51 33.98
N GLY A 106 -12.76 -10.28 33.49
CA GLY A 106 -11.89 -9.77 32.45
C GLY A 106 -10.39 -9.83 32.79
N ALA A 107 -10.05 -9.72 34.07
CA ALA A 107 -8.66 -9.83 34.52
C ALA A 107 -8.08 -11.25 34.33
N ASP A 108 -8.91 -12.29 34.41
CA ASP A 108 -8.47 -13.66 34.27
C ASP A 108 -8.28 -14.04 32.79
N PHE A 109 -9.13 -13.52 31.90
CA PHE A 109 -9.06 -13.78 30.47
C PHE A 109 -7.79 -13.22 29.82
N GLN A 110 -7.26 -12.10 30.31
CA GLN A 110 -6.07 -11.51 29.69
C GLN A 110 -4.82 -12.41 29.73
N LYS A 111 -4.73 -13.33 30.70
CA LYS A 111 -3.64 -14.31 30.80
C LYS A 111 -3.98 -15.66 30.18
N ASN A 112 -5.21 -15.83 29.70
CA ASN A 112 -5.68 -17.08 29.13
C ASN A 112 -5.21 -17.23 27.68
N ARG A 113 -4.29 -18.17 27.45
CA ARG A 113 -3.74 -18.42 26.10
C ARG A 113 -4.78 -18.88 25.08
N ALA A 114 -5.80 -19.64 25.49
CA ALA A 114 -6.85 -20.09 24.58
C ALA A 114 -7.70 -18.92 24.12
N PHE A 115 -8.08 -18.03 25.04
CA PHE A 115 -8.80 -16.79 24.71
C PHE A 115 -8.03 -15.95 23.70
N MET A 116 -6.75 -15.71 23.94
CA MET A 116 -5.89 -14.91 23.07
C MET A 116 -5.77 -15.52 21.66
N ARG A 117 -5.65 -16.83 21.55
CA ARG A 117 -5.57 -17.53 20.27
C ARG A 117 -6.86 -17.43 19.46
N VAL A 118 -8.01 -17.51 20.11
CA VAL A 118 -9.30 -17.37 19.42
C VAL A 118 -9.48 -15.93 18.92
N LEU A 119 -9.18 -14.92 19.75
CA LEU A 119 -9.19 -13.52 19.31
C LEU A 119 -8.25 -13.29 18.12
N GLN A 120 -7.03 -13.77 18.21
CA GLN A 120 -6.03 -13.70 17.15
C GLN A 120 -6.53 -14.33 15.85
N GLY A 121 -7.16 -15.51 15.94
CA GLY A 121 -7.74 -16.19 14.78
C GLY A 121 -8.88 -15.40 14.13
N ILE A 122 -9.74 -14.74 14.91
CA ILE A 122 -10.81 -13.88 14.39
C ILE A 122 -10.20 -12.70 13.62
N TYR A 123 -9.25 -11.98 14.22
CA TYR A 123 -8.61 -10.84 13.58
C TYR A 123 -7.84 -11.22 12.32
N GLN A 124 -7.14 -12.34 12.34
CA GLN A 124 -6.43 -12.87 11.18
C GLN A 124 -7.39 -13.14 10.03
N GLN A 125 -8.54 -13.75 10.29
CA GLN A 125 -9.56 -14.02 9.26
C GLN A 125 -10.25 -12.76 8.75
N ILE A 126 -10.29 -11.68 9.52
CA ILE A 126 -10.79 -10.38 9.05
C ILE A 126 -9.78 -9.75 8.09
N VAL A 127 -8.51 -9.70 8.46
CA VAL A 127 -7.46 -8.93 7.76
C VAL A 127 -6.88 -9.67 6.56
N GLN A 128 -6.71 -10.99 6.66
CA GLN A 128 -6.01 -11.79 5.66
C GLN A 128 -6.53 -11.66 4.22
N PRO A 129 -7.85 -11.67 3.92
CA PRO A 129 -8.33 -11.53 2.55
C PRO A 129 -8.31 -10.09 2.04
N ILE A 130 -8.32 -9.10 2.95
CA ILE A 130 -8.49 -7.69 2.60
C ILE A 130 -7.15 -7.01 2.32
N LEU A 131 -6.16 -7.29 3.17
CA LEU A 131 -4.89 -6.60 3.14
C LEU A 131 -4.15 -6.70 1.81
N PRO A 132 -4.03 -7.90 1.16
CA PRO A 132 -3.38 -8.01 -0.13
C PRO A 132 -4.07 -7.20 -1.22
N ALA A 133 -5.40 -7.21 -1.28
CA ALA A 133 -6.17 -6.49 -2.29
C ALA A 133 -6.00 -4.97 -2.15
N VAL A 134 -6.18 -4.45 -0.93
CA VAL A 134 -6.04 -3.03 -0.61
C VAL A 134 -4.61 -2.55 -0.87
N TYR A 135 -3.63 -3.31 -0.42
CA TYR A 135 -2.22 -2.99 -0.60
C TYR A 135 -1.82 -2.98 -2.07
N SER A 136 -2.17 -4.04 -2.80
CA SER A 136 -1.87 -4.16 -4.22
C SER A 136 -2.46 -3.00 -5.03
N GLU A 137 -3.71 -2.60 -4.79
CA GLU A 137 -4.31 -1.48 -5.50
C GLU A 137 -3.65 -0.14 -5.17
N ALA A 138 -3.40 0.13 -3.90
CA ALA A 138 -2.77 1.38 -3.47
C ALA A 138 -1.36 1.56 -4.06
N VAL A 139 -0.61 0.47 -4.18
CA VAL A 139 0.78 0.45 -4.66
C VAL A 139 0.86 0.34 -6.19
N SER A 140 -0.16 -0.23 -6.84
CA SER A 140 -0.18 -0.49 -8.29
C SER A 140 0.00 0.76 -9.16
N VAL A 141 -0.19 1.95 -8.62
CA VAL A 141 0.01 3.22 -9.33
C VAL A 141 1.50 3.41 -9.68
N PHE A 142 2.40 3.07 -8.79
CA PHE A 142 3.83 3.39 -8.90
C PHE A 142 4.77 2.18 -8.88
N ALA A 143 4.29 0.99 -8.55
CA ALA A 143 5.08 -0.24 -8.52
C ALA A 143 4.30 -1.42 -9.12
N ASP A 144 5.02 -2.39 -9.65
CA ASP A 144 4.47 -3.69 -10.02
C ASP A 144 4.45 -4.58 -8.79
N VAL A 145 3.32 -5.22 -8.51
CA VAL A 145 3.13 -6.08 -7.33
C VAL A 145 3.03 -7.52 -7.78
N VAL A 146 3.88 -8.38 -7.22
CA VAL A 146 3.94 -9.80 -7.54
C VAL A 146 3.72 -10.63 -6.28
N GLU A 147 2.86 -11.61 -6.39
CA GLU A 147 2.59 -12.58 -5.35
C GLU A 147 3.54 -13.76 -5.46
N VAL A 148 4.16 -14.16 -4.35
CA VAL A 148 5.15 -15.23 -4.26
C VAL A 148 4.72 -16.26 -3.23
N GLY A 149 4.96 -17.53 -3.49
CA GLY A 149 4.68 -18.62 -2.57
C GLY A 149 5.55 -18.59 -1.31
N PHE A 150 5.11 -19.29 -0.27
CA PHE A 150 5.86 -19.37 0.98
C PHE A 150 7.21 -20.06 0.79
N GLY A 151 8.29 -19.36 1.15
CA GLY A 151 9.66 -19.86 0.97
C GLY A 151 10.19 -19.80 -0.45
N GLU A 152 9.40 -19.26 -1.39
CA GLU A 152 9.84 -19.06 -2.77
C GLU A 152 10.47 -17.68 -2.94
N THR A 153 11.36 -17.60 -3.92
CA THR A 153 11.95 -16.34 -4.38
C THR A 153 11.41 -16.01 -5.76
N TYR A 154 11.22 -14.73 -6.03
CA TYR A 154 10.83 -14.27 -7.36
C TYR A 154 12.05 -13.75 -8.12
N SER A 155 12.34 -14.34 -9.26
CA SER A 155 13.42 -13.88 -10.13
C SER A 155 12.89 -13.11 -11.31
N ILE A 156 13.46 -11.94 -11.57
CA ILE A 156 13.12 -11.07 -12.69
C ILE A 156 14.34 -10.96 -13.58
N SER A 157 14.23 -11.42 -14.81
CA SER A 157 15.22 -11.17 -15.84
C SER A 157 14.92 -9.85 -16.54
N VAL A 158 15.91 -8.97 -16.57
CA VAL A 158 15.86 -7.68 -17.28
C VAL A 158 16.82 -7.72 -18.43
N GLU A 159 16.26 -7.70 -19.62
CA GLU A 159 17.04 -7.71 -20.86
C GLU A 159 17.57 -6.31 -21.20
N SER A 160 18.70 -6.27 -21.88
CA SER A 160 19.26 -5.02 -22.41
C SER A 160 18.27 -4.36 -23.39
N SER A 161 18.04 -3.06 -23.20
CA SER A 161 17.26 -2.24 -24.13
C SER A 161 18.11 -1.51 -25.16
N ASP A 162 19.37 -1.94 -25.35
CA ASP A 162 20.28 -1.29 -26.28
C ASP A 162 19.82 -1.48 -27.74
N ILE A 163 19.82 -0.37 -28.47
CA ILE A 163 19.41 -0.34 -29.87
C ILE A 163 20.65 -0.61 -30.72
N PRO A 164 20.63 -1.65 -31.58
CA PRO A 164 21.77 -1.94 -32.44
C PRO A 164 22.01 -0.81 -33.45
N ILE A 165 23.27 -0.50 -33.64
CA ILE A 165 23.70 0.50 -34.64
C ILE A 165 23.82 -0.18 -35.98
N PHE A 166 22.99 0.25 -36.95
CA PHE A 166 23.12 -0.17 -38.34
C PHE A 166 24.10 0.74 -39.06
N GLN A 167 25.03 0.13 -39.76
CA GLN A 167 25.99 0.84 -40.59
C GLN A 167 25.75 0.56 -42.05
N ASP A 168 25.89 1.58 -42.87
CA ASP A 168 25.90 1.41 -44.33
C ASP A 168 27.10 0.60 -44.75
N SER A 169 26.90 -0.33 -45.65
CA SER A 169 27.95 -1.24 -46.07
C SER A 169 27.79 -1.60 -47.54
N ALA A 170 28.88 -1.56 -48.29
CA ALA A 170 28.90 -2.02 -49.67
C ALA A 170 28.81 -3.56 -49.75
N TRP A 171 28.14 -4.08 -50.78
CA TRP A 171 28.06 -5.51 -51.04
C TRP A 171 29.45 -6.10 -51.25
N GLY A 172 29.75 -7.18 -50.54
CA GLY A 172 31.06 -7.88 -50.68
C GLY A 172 32.23 -7.30 -49.88
N ALA A 173 32.05 -6.21 -49.14
CA ALA A 173 33.09 -5.66 -48.26
C ALA A 173 33.26 -6.46 -46.97
N SER A 174 34.52 -6.81 -46.60
CA SER A 174 34.84 -7.32 -45.28
C SER A 174 34.59 -6.25 -44.22
N ARG A 175 33.94 -6.60 -43.10
CA ARG A 175 33.39 -5.62 -42.19
C ARG A 175 33.81 -5.79 -40.76
N SER A 176 34.17 -4.67 -40.15
CA SER A 176 34.19 -4.51 -38.72
C SER A 176 32.94 -3.70 -38.31
N VAL A 177 31.81 -4.37 -38.06
CA VAL A 177 30.61 -3.74 -37.50
C VAL A 177 30.73 -3.83 -35.96
N PRO A 178 30.55 -2.74 -35.23
CA PRO A 178 30.53 -2.82 -33.78
C PRO A 178 29.42 -3.75 -33.32
N ALA A 179 29.78 -4.80 -32.60
CA ALA A 179 28.83 -5.77 -32.08
C ALA A 179 28.19 -5.22 -30.78
N ASN A 180 26.93 -4.96 -30.81
CA ASN A 180 26.17 -4.75 -29.59
C ASN A 180 25.95 -6.09 -28.89
N ARG A 181 26.25 -6.15 -27.60
CA ARG A 181 26.02 -7.36 -26.80
C ARG A 181 24.63 -7.27 -26.18
N PHE A 182 23.80 -8.24 -26.51
CA PHE A 182 22.55 -8.46 -25.81
C PHE A 182 22.87 -9.23 -24.52
N TYR A 183 22.46 -8.68 -23.38
CA TYR A 183 22.64 -9.32 -22.09
C TYR A 183 21.37 -9.20 -21.26
N ALA A 184 21.15 -10.15 -20.39
CA ALA A 184 20.11 -10.11 -19.39
C ALA A 184 20.76 -10.06 -17.99
N LYS A 185 20.11 -9.37 -17.08
CA LYS A 185 20.47 -9.34 -15.66
C LYS A 185 19.30 -9.82 -14.83
N ASP A 186 19.56 -10.82 -14.01
CA ASP A 186 18.55 -11.37 -13.10
C ASP A 186 18.60 -10.65 -11.76
N TYR A 187 17.42 -10.27 -11.29
CA TYR A 187 17.20 -9.73 -9.95
C TYR A 187 16.33 -10.71 -9.19
N THR A 188 16.79 -11.13 -8.02
CA THR A 188 16.04 -12.04 -7.16
C THR A 188 15.45 -11.27 -6.00
N LEU A 189 14.14 -11.40 -5.81
CA LEU A 189 13.38 -10.87 -4.69
C LEU A 189 13.14 -11.98 -3.69
N ASN A 190 13.48 -11.72 -2.43
CA ASN A 190 13.27 -12.62 -1.33
C ASN A 190 12.46 -11.92 -0.23
N PRO A 191 11.13 -12.14 -0.18
CA PRO A 191 10.28 -11.47 0.77
C PRO A 191 10.72 -11.70 2.22
N GLN A 192 11.06 -10.62 2.91
CA GLN A 192 11.49 -10.62 4.31
C GLN A 192 10.36 -10.13 5.22
N PRO A 193 10.22 -10.68 6.42
CA PRO A 193 9.19 -10.25 7.34
C PRO A 193 9.37 -8.79 7.74
N LYS A 194 8.29 -8.03 7.64
CA LYS A 194 8.16 -6.66 8.14
C LYS A 194 7.07 -6.66 9.19
N THR A 195 7.40 -6.24 10.38
CA THR A 195 6.48 -6.24 11.51
C THR A 195 6.12 -4.82 11.91
N ALA A 196 4.85 -4.58 12.11
CA ALA A 196 4.32 -3.38 12.74
C ALA A 196 3.71 -3.75 14.08
N GLU A 197 4.02 -2.98 15.12
CA GLU A 197 3.50 -3.17 16.46
C GLU A 197 2.51 -2.07 16.80
N MET A 198 1.34 -2.45 17.30
CA MET A 198 0.38 -1.53 17.90
C MET A 198 0.01 -1.99 19.29
N ARG A 199 0.00 -1.06 20.23
CA ARG A 199 -0.32 -1.33 21.65
C ARG A 199 -1.71 -0.82 21.99
N MET A 200 -2.45 -1.63 22.72
CA MET A 200 -3.78 -1.31 23.21
C MET A 200 -3.91 -1.72 24.66
N LYS A 201 -4.46 -0.83 25.48
CA LYS A 201 -4.68 -1.14 26.90
C LYS A 201 -5.87 -2.08 27.06
N TRP A 202 -5.72 -3.10 27.89
CA TRP A 202 -6.77 -4.09 28.13
C TRP A 202 -8.11 -3.47 28.58
N HIS A 203 -8.04 -2.52 29.49
CA HIS A 203 -9.26 -1.86 29.97
C HIS A 203 -10.01 -1.08 28.87
N GLN A 204 -9.33 -0.63 27.83
CA GLN A 204 -9.99 0.01 26.67
C GLN A 204 -10.74 -1.01 25.83
N LEU A 205 -10.19 -2.22 25.69
CA LEU A 205 -10.85 -3.34 25.03
C LEU A 205 -12.09 -3.77 25.82
N VAL A 206 -11.95 -4.01 27.13
CA VAL A 206 -13.05 -4.41 28.02
C VAL A 206 -14.09 -3.29 28.18
N GLY A 207 -13.65 -2.03 28.22
CA GLY A 207 -14.51 -0.84 28.30
C GLY A 207 -15.26 -0.51 27.02
N ASN A 208 -15.00 -1.24 25.92
CA ASN A 208 -15.63 -1.00 24.61
C ASN A 208 -15.36 0.39 24.02
N ASN A 209 -14.15 0.92 24.20
CA ASN A 209 -13.75 2.26 23.78
C ASN A 209 -12.79 2.25 22.56
N VAL A 210 -12.61 1.11 21.90
CA VAL A 210 -11.71 0.97 20.76
C VAL A 210 -12.50 0.94 19.46
N ASP A 211 -12.02 1.68 18.47
CA ASP A 211 -12.53 1.59 17.10
C ASP A 211 -11.65 0.61 16.30
N PHE A 212 -12.17 -0.60 16.09
CA PHE A 212 -11.45 -1.65 15.37
C PHE A 212 -11.25 -1.35 13.89
N GLY A 213 -12.21 -0.69 13.26
CA GLY A 213 -12.07 -0.28 11.87
C GLY A 213 -10.90 0.70 11.68
N MET A 214 -10.80 1.69 12.57
CA MET A 214 -9.69 2.63 12.62
C MET A 214 -8.36 1.94 12.92
N PHE A 215 -8.37 0.98 13.84
CA PHE A 215 -7.19 0.22 14.19
C PHE A 215 -6.58 -0.51 12.98
N PHE A 216 -7.39 -1.26 12.24
CA PHE A 216 -6.94 -1.97 11.04
C PHE A 216 -6.55 -1.01 9.90
N ALA A 217 -7.30 0.06 9.69
CA ALA A 217 -6.98 1.05 8.67
C ALA A 217 -5.63 1.72 8.93
N ASN A 218 -5.30 2.02 10.19
CA ASN A 218 -4.00 2.57 10.56
C ASN A 218 -2.84 1.59 10.31
N MET A 219 -3.06 0.28 10.52
CA MET A 219 -2.05 -0.72 10.19
C MET A 219 -1.75 -0.77 8.68
N VAL A 220 -2.79 -0.76 7.85
CA VAL A 220 -2.65 -0.71 6.38
C VAL A 220 -1.98 0.59 5.94
N ALA A 221 -2.36 1.72 6.53
CA ALA A 221 -1.74 3.01 6.24
C ALA A 221 -0.24 3.01 6.61
N GLY A 222 0.14 2.38 7.70
CA GLY A 222 1.55 2.20 8.09
C GLY A 222 2.35 1.38 7.08
N MET A 223 1.77 0.29 6.56
CA MET A 223 2.39 -0.50 5.49
C MET A 223 2.55 0.31 4.20
N TYR A 224 1.50 1.02 3.80
CA TYR A 224 1.54 1.88 2.63
C TYR A 224 2.61 2.97 2.77
N ALA A 225 2.67 3.62 3.95
CA ALA A 225 3.68 4.61 4.26
C ALA A 225 5.11 4.04 4.14
N LYS A 226 5.35 2.84 4.67
CA LYS A 226 6.67 2.18 4.55
C LYS A 226 7.05 1.93 3.10
N THR A 227 6.13 1.45 2.29
CA THR A 227 6.36 1.18 0.87
C THR A 227 6.58 2.46 0.08
N MET A 228 5.75 3.49 0.34
CA MET A 228 5.89 4.81 -0.27
C MET A 228 7.23 5.44 0.06
N GLY A 229 7.67 5.37 1.33
CA GLY A 229 8.98 5.87 1.74
C GLY A 229 10.13 5.15 1.03
N THR A 230 10.03 3.84 0.85
CA THR A 230 11.03 3.06 0.10
C THR A 230 11.04 3.50 -1.37
N TRP A 231 9.88 3.60 -2.02
CA TRP A 231 9.78 4.07 -3.40
C TRP A 231 10.33 5.48 -3.58
N SER A 232 9.91 6.41 -2.73
CA SER A 232 10.38 7.81 -2.79
C SER A 232 11.89 7.90 -2.64
N ALA A 233 12.48 7.21 -1.66
CA ALA A 233 13.91 7.19 -1.44
C ALA A 233 14.67 6.62 -2.66
N MET A 234 14.16 5.54 -3.25
CA MET A 234 14.75 4.93 -4.45
C MET A 234 14.67 5.85 -5.66
N MET A 235 13.55 6.52 -5.88
CA MET A 235 13.36 7.43 -7.01
C MET A 235 14.19 8.71 -6.86
N ILE A 236 14.34 9.22 -5.64
CA ILE A 236 15.23 10.37 -5.35
C ILE A 236 16.70 9.97 -5.58
N ALA A 237 17.12 8.81 -5.09
CA ALA A 237 18.46 8.29 -5.32
C ALA A 237 18.73 8.08 -6.82
N ALA A 238 17.77 7.51 -7.55
CA ALA A 238 17.86 7.33 -8.99
C ALA A 238 17.95 8.64 -9.76
N ALA A 239 17.26 9.69 -9.33
CA ALA A 239 17.37 11.03 -9.95
C ALA A 239 18.76 11.65 -9.81
N SER A 240 19.52 11.23 -8.80
CA SER A 240 20.92 11.65 -8.57
C SER A 240 21.94 10.72 -9.24
N ASP A 241 21.52 9.55 -9.70
CA ASP A 241 22.37 8.56 -10.35
C ASP A 241 22.22 8.61 -11.87
N THR A 242 23.25 9.11 -12.55
CA THR A 242 23.27 9.24 -14.02
C THR A 242 23.26 7.90 -14.75
N THR A 243 23.51 6.79 -14.09
CA THR A 243 23.41 5.43 -14.67
C THR A 243 21.96 4.95 -14.74
N LEU A 244 21.13 5.35 -13.77
CA LEU A 244 19.70 5.00 -13.69
C LEU A 244 18.84 6.01 -14.47
N ILE A 245 19.01 7.31 -14.19
CA ILE A 245 18.38 8.38 -14.94
C ILE A 245 19.47 9.23 -15.60
N PRO A 246 19.78 8.99 -16.90
CA PRO A 246 20.79 9.76 -17.62
C PRO A 246 20.51 11.26 -17.57
N THR A 247 21.56 12.08 -17.55
CA THR A 247 21.47 13.56 -17.54
C THR A 247 20.57 14.11 -18.64
N GLY A 248 20.48 13.40 -19.77
CA GLY A 248 19.58 13.73 -20.87
C GLY A 248 18.10 13.48 -20.60
N LEU A 249 17.73 12.89 -19.46
CA LEU A 249 16.36 12.61 -19.02
C LEU A 249 16.01 13.33 -17.71
N SER A 250 16.94 14.12 -17.15
CA SER A 250 16.70 14.94 -15.96
C SER A 250 16.74 16.42 -16.36
N TYR A 251 15.67 17.16 -16.05
CA TYR A 251 15.53 18.56 -16.43
C TYR A 251 14.88 19.38 -15.32
N ASN A 252 15.20 20.68 -15.28
CA ASN A 252 14.38 21.66 -14.58
C ASN A 252 13.10 21.93 -15.38
N PHE A 253 12.03 22.20 -14.67
CA PHE A 253 10.71 22.39 -15.27
C PHE A 253 10.68 23.61 -16.21
N SER A 254 10.21 23.38 -17.40
CA SER A 254 9.65 24.34 -18.35
C SER A 254 8.83 23.54 -19.35
N SER A 255 7.86 24.15 -20.01
CA SER A 255 7.04 23.47 -21.04
C SER A 255 7.89 22.83 -22.13
N LEU A 256 8.97 23.49 -22.54
CA LEU A 256 9.92 22.97 -23.53
C LEU A 256 10.72 21.77 -23.00
N ASN A 257 11.23 21.84 -21.77
CA ASN A 257 12.00 20.76 -21.16
C ASN A 257 11.11 19.55 -20.85
N TRP A 258 9.86 19.80 -20.44
CA TRP A 258 8.85 18.75 -20.29
C TRP A 258 8.68 17.96 -21.58
N THR A 259 8.41 18.68 -22.69
CA THR A 259 8.23 18.05 -24.00
C THR A 259 9.50 17.32 -24.46
N ARG A 260 10.68 17.89 -24.24
CA ARG A 260 11.97 17.24 -24.55
C ARG A 260 12.17 15.95 -23.75
N CYS A 261 11.89 15.97 -22.47
CA CYS A 261 11.95 14.79 -21.60
C CYS A 261 10.97 13.72 -22.06
N ALA A 262 9.69 14.10 -22.23
CA ALA A 262 8.64 13.19 -22.66
C ALA A 262 8.95 12.55 -24.02
N ASN A 263 9.46 13.33 -25.01
CA ASN A 263 9.84 12.82 -26.32
C ASN A 263 11.00 11.82 -26.23
N LYS A 264 12.02 12.09 -25.40
CA LYS A 264 13.15 11.16 -25.20
C LYS A 264 12.71 9.88 -24.50
N VAL A 265 11.86 9.98 -23.44
CA VAL A 265 11.30 8.83 -22.74
C VAL A 265 10.45 7.99 -23.68
N SER A 266 9.62 8.64 -24.53
CA SER A 266 8.82 8.01 -25.57
C SER A 266 9.69 7.22 -26.57
N ALA A 267 10.73 7.86 -27.12
CA ALA A 267 11.64 7.24 -28.08
C ALA A 267 12.41 6.06 -27.49
N LEU A 268 12.97 6.22 -26.28
CA LEU A 268 13.77 5.17 -25.62
C LEU A 268 12.94 3.97 -25.19
N ASN A 269 11.66 4.17 -24.87
CA ASN A 269 10.76 3.07 -24.54
C ASN A 269 9.98 2.53 -25.76
N ASN A 270 10.20 3.10 -26.93
CA ASN A 270 9.44 2.77 -28.15
C ASN A 270 7.91 2.80 -27.89
N THR A 271 7.44 3.90 -27.35
CA THR A 271 6.07 4.04 -26.86
C THR A 271 5.55 5.44 -27.26
N PRO A 272 4.33 5.60 -27.77
CA PRO A 272 3.78 6.92 -28.09
C PRO A 272 3.65 7.79 -26.83
N MET A 273 3.77 9.11 -27.00
CA MET A 273 3.69 10.07 -25.88
C MET A 273 2.36 9.99 -25.10
N THR A 274 1.29 9.57 -25.75
CA THR A 274 -0.04 9.38 -25.13
C THR A 274 -0.08 8.26 -24.08
N ASN A 275 0.88 7.34 -24.14
CA ASN A 275 1.03 6.26 -23.16
C ASN A 275 2.05 6.60 -22.07
N LEU A 276 2.53 7.85 -22.02
CA LEU A 276 3.34 8.34 -20.94
C LEU A 276 2.46 8.85 -19.80
N VAL A 277 2.96 8.67 -18.60
CA VAL A 277 2.33 9.14 -17.36
C VAL A 277 3.36 9.94 -16.56
N GLY A 278 2.98 11.16 -16.19
CA GLY A 278 3.71 11.98 -15.23
C GLY A 278 3.21 11.69 -13.82
N VAL A 279 4.08 11.15 -12.97
CA VAL A 279 3.72 10.69 -11.63
C VAL A 279 4.40 11.56 -10.58
N GLY A 280 3.63 12.02 -9.60
CA GLY A 280 4.16 12.88 -8.53
C GLY A 280 3.18 13.08 -7.38
N GLY A 281 3.62 13.75 -6.33
CA GLY A 281 2.77 14.21 -5.24
C GLY A 281 1.84 15.34 -5.67
N ALA A 282 0.78 15.59 -4.89
CA ALA A 282 -0.19 16.66 -5.18
C ALA A 282 0.46 18.03 -5.35
N VAL A 283 1.42 18.37 -4.46
CA VAL A 283 2.12 19.67 -4.49
C VAL A 283 2.98 19.82 -5.74
N ALA A 284 3.72 18.77 -6.12
CA ALA A 284 4.53 18.76 -7.33
C ALA A 284 3.65 18.91 -8.59
N LEU A 285 2.55 18.14 -8.66
CA LEU A 285 1.64 18.19 -9.83
C LEU A 285 0.88 19.52 -9.94
N ALA A 286 0.56 20.16 -8.83
CA ALA A 286 -0.07 21.49 -8.84
C ALA A 286 0.83 22.58 -9.45
N LYS A 287 2.15 22.41 -9.39
CA LYS A 287 3.12 23.32 -9.99
C LYS A 287 3.35 23.07 -11.50
N VAL A 288 2.79 21.98 -12.07
CA VAL A 288 2.91 21.66 -13.50
C VAL A 288 1.92 22.54 -14.29
N LEU A 289 2.37 23.75 -14.62
CA LEU A 289 1.59 24.74 -15.39
C LEU A 289 2.38 25.20 -16.62
N PRO A 290 1.70 25.59 -17.72
CA PRO A 290 2.39 26.11 -18.87
C PRO A 290 3.25 27.32 -18.50
N THR A 291 4.56 27.26 -18.79
CA THR A 291 5.47 28.39 -18.62
C THR A 291 5.68 29.12 -19.94
N GLN A 292 5.72 30.45 -19.91
CA GLN A 292 6.14 31.20 -21.09
C GLN A 292 7.64 31.01 -21.36
N ALA A 293 7.98 31.04 -22.66
CA ALA A 293 9.35 30.90 -23.14
C ALA A 293 10.28 32.11 -22.77
N THR A 294 9.73 33.17 -22.23
CA THR A 294 10.46 34.38 -21.83
C THR A 294 10.32 34.58 -20.32
N GLY A 295 11.41 34.48 -19.61
CA GLY A 295 11.55 34.46 -18.16
C GLY A 295 11.09 35.71 -17.38
N SER A 296 9.87 36.17 -17.65
CA SER A 296 9.18 37.16 -16.83
C SER A 296 8.06 36.45 -16.06
N ALA A 297 8.19 36.44 -14.75
CA ALA A 297 7.11 36.04 -13.83
C ALA A 297 5.97 37.07 -13.98
N ASN A 298 4.99 36.74 -14.83
CA ASN A 298 3.84 37.59 -15.04
C ASN A 298 2.66 36.96 -14.30
N THR A 299 2.42 37.42 -13.08
CA THR A 299 1.33 37.02 -12.19
C THR A 299 -0.07 37.13 -12.85
N ASP A 300 -0.20 38.05 -13.82
CA ASP A 300 -1.47 38.22 -14.55
C ASP A 300 -1.77 37.10 -15.57
N MET A 301 -0.73 36.43 -16.05
CA MET A 301 -0.90 35.25 -16.93
C MET A 301 -1.33 34.00 -16.18
N ASP A 302 -0.97 33.88 -14.92
CA ASP A 302 -1.38 32.73 -14.10
C ASP A 302 -2.89 32.77 -13.86
N ALA A 303 -3.48 33.96 -13.68
CA ALA A 303 -4.92 34.13 -13.54
C ALA A 303 -5.67 33.90 -14.86
N ALA A 304 -5.14 34.41 -15.99
CA ALA A 304 -5.71 34.18 -17.31
C ALA A 304 -5.59 32.71 -17.74
N LEU A 305 -4.49 32.05 -17.40
CA LEU A 305 -4.26 30.64 -17.64
C LEU A 305 -5.16 29.76 -16.77
N ALA A 306 -5.35 30.10 -15.51
CA ALA A 306 -6.27 29.43 -14.61
C ALA A 306 -7.73 29.52 -15.12
N MET A 307 -8.11 30.65 -15.73
CA MET A 307 -9.41 30.78 -16.40
C MET A 307 -9.52 29.94 -17.69
N LEU A 308 -8.43 29.81 -18.46
CA LEU A 308 -8.37 28.99 -19.68
C LEU A 308 -8.31 27.48 -19.38
N LEU A 309 -7.63 27.07 -18.34
CA LEU A 309 -7.50 25.67 -17.90
C LEU A 309 -8.80 25.14 -17.27
N GLY A 310 -9.72 26.05 -16.95
CA GLY A 310 -11.11 25.74 -16.66
C GLY A 310 -11.36 25.11 -15.29
N ARG A 311 -12.61 24.62 -15.17
CA ARG A 311 -13.21 24.12 -13.94
C ARG A 311 -12.46 22.95 -13.30
N ASP A 312 -11.76 22.15 -14.09
CA ASP A 312 -11.07 20.95 -13.61
C ASP A 312 -9.81 21.26 -12.82
N TYR A 313 -9.04 22.27 -13.24
CA TYR A 313 -7.90 22.74 -12.47
C TYR A 313 -8.31 23.38 -11.13
N ILE A 314 -9.36 24.21 -11.15
CA ILE A 314 -9.88 24.84 -9.92
C ILE A 314 -10.41 23.78 -8.93
N ARG A 315 -10.98 22.69 -9.44
CA ARG A 315 -11.50 21.61 -8.61
C ARG A 315 -10.43 20.69 -8.05
N ASN A 316 -9.45 20.33 -8.88
CA ASN A 316 -8.50 19.25 -8.58
C ASN A 316 -7.12 19.76 -8.19
N ALA A 317 -6.87 21.08 -8.29
CA ALA A 317 -5.56 21.73 -8.10
C ALA A 317 -4.44 21.11 -8.98
N GLN A 318 -4.79 20.37 -10.03
CA GLN A 318 -3.87 19.77 -10.99
C GLN A 318 -4.53 19.60 -12.36
N LEU A 319 -3.71 19.50 -13.39
CA LEU A 319 -4.15 19.15 -14.74
C LEU A 319 -4.33 17.63 -14.85
N GLY A 320 -5.31 17.18 -15.63
CA GLY A 320 -5.44 15.75 -15.99
C GLY A 320 -4.37 15.29 -16.96
N GLU A 321 -3.94 16.20 -17.85
CA GLU A 321 -2.93 15.95 -18.89
C GLU A 321 -2.14 17.23 -19.15
N PHE A 322 -0.83 17.09 -19.39
CA PHE A 322 0.06 18.21 -19.76
C PHE A 322 0.94 17.79 -20.94
N MET A 323 0.87 18.52 -22.05
CA MET A 323 1.65 18.25 -23.28
C MET A 323 1.61 16.79 -23.73
N LYS A 324 0.40 16.21 -23.83
CA LYS A 324 0.14 14.79 -24.20
C LYS A 324 0.63 13.75 -23.20
N VAL A 325 1.04 14.15 -22.02
CA VAL A 325 1.41 13.25 -20.91
C VAL A 325 0.31 13.31 -19.87
N ARG A 326 -0.29 12.17 -19.56
CA ARG A 326 -1.31 12.07 -18.52
C ARG A 326 -0.66 12.29 -17.15
N LEU A 327 -1.25 13.12 -16.31
CA LEU A 327 -0.78 13.33 -14.94
C LEU A 327 -1.52 12.41 -13.97
N MET A 328 -0.77 11.71 -13.15
CA MET A 328 -1.31 10.78 -12.16
C MET A 328 -0.74 11.14 -10.78
N GLN A 329 -1.63 11.52 -9.89
CA GLN A 329 -1.27 11.79 -8.51
C GLN A 329 -1.07 10.48 -7.75
N ILE A 330 0.05 10.38 -7.04
CA ILE A 330 0.24 9.39 -6.00
C ILE A 330 -0.29 9.98 -4.69
N THR A 331 -1.08 9.20 -3.96
CA THR A 331 -1.51 9.58 -2.61
C THR A 331 -0.30 9.59 -1.70
N ASP A 332 0.02 10.73 -1.13
CA ASP A 332 1.16 10.88 -0.21
C ASP A 332 0.86 10.23 1.14
N ALA A 333 1.92 9.87 1.84
CA ALA A 333 1.85 9.32 3.18
C ALA A 333 2.63 10.20 4.15
N VAL A 334 2.15 10.29 5.37
CA VAL A 334 2.84 11.01 6.44
C VAL A 334 3.96 10.14 6.99
N VAL A 335 5.11 10.74 7.23
CA VAL A 335 6.22 10.04 7.90
C VAL A 335 5.78 9.63 9.31
N PRO A 336 5.82 8.33 9.65
CA PRO A 336 5.43 7.88 10.97
C PRO A 336 6.17 8.62 12.09
N GLY A 337 5.42 9.05 13.11
CA GLY A 337 5.97 9.81 14.22
C GLY A 337 5.92 11.33 14.06
N THR A 338 5.58 11.86 12.88
CA THR A 338 5.47 13.32 12.66
C THR A 338 4.04 13.86 12.74
N GLN A 339 3.05 13.00 13.05
CA GLN A 339 1.62 13.35 13.04
C GLN A 339 1.24 14.43 14.07
N PHE A 340 1.99 14.54 15.16
CA PHE A 340 1.69 15.42 16.28
C PHE A 340 2.71 16.57 16.43
N GLY A 341 3.16 17.14 15.32
CA GLY A 341 4.12 18.24 15.32
C GLY A 341 4.28 18.82 13.93
N ASN A 342 5.51 18.91 13.45
CA ASN A 342 5.76 19.23 12.05
C ASN A 342 5.38 18.01 11.18
N VAL A 343 4.26 18.08 10.52
CA VAL A 343 3.80 17.02 9.60
C VAL A 343 4.72 16.99 8.39
N VAL A 344 5.42 15.86 8.18
CA VAL A 344 6.31 15.65 7.05
C VAL A 344 5.70 14.57 6.15
N THR A 345 5.62 14.87 4.85
CA THR A 345 5.16 13.94 3.82
C THR A 345 6.34 13.19 3.19
N MET A 346 6.06 12.04 2.59
CA MET A 346 7.12 11.16 2.05
C MET A 346 7.49 11.48 0.62
N LEU A 347 6.59 12.08 -0.14
CA LEU A 347 6.87 12.45 -1.53
C LEU A 347 7.54 13.83 -1.61
N PRO A 348 8.53 13.98 -2.49
CA PRO A 348 9.13 15.30 -2.73
C PRO A 348 8.13 16.23 -3.42
N GLU A 349 8.10 17.47 -2.97
CA GLU A 349 7.20 18.51 -3.48
C GLU A 349 7.71 19.20 -4.75
N ASP A 350 8.92 18.81 -5.19
CA ASP A 350 9.66 19.46 -6.28
C ASP A 350 9.97 18.51 -7.45
N LYS A 351 9.44 17.26 -7.45
CA LYS A 351 9.80 16.28 -8.47
C LYS A 351 8.59 15.60 -9.08
N VAL A 352 8.61 15.48 -10.41
CA VAL A 352 7.68 14.66 -11.18
C VAL A 352 8.47 13.71 -12.06
N TRP A 353 8.07 12.45 -12.08
CA TRP A 353 8.67 11.40 -12.90
C TRP A 353 7.79 11.06 -14.08
N ILE A 354 8.38 11.06 -15.28
CA ILE A 354 7.70 10.68 -16.51
C ILE A 354 8.08 9.24 -16.85
N MET A 355 7.10 8.36 -16.93
CA MET A 355 7.30 6.93 -17.21
C MET A 355 6.29 6.41 -18.23
N ALA A 356 6.59 5.27 -18.86
CA ALA A 356 5.67 4.61 -19.78
C ALA A 356 4.67 3.73 -19.02
N SER A 357 3.37 3.94 -19.23
CA SER A 357 2.31 3.19 -18.54
C SER A 357 2.17 1.74 -19.02
N ASN A 358 2.60 1.45 -20.25
CA ASN A 358 2.55 0.13 -20.89
C ASN A 358 3.84 -0.69 -20.72
N ARG A 359 4.78 -0.21 -19.94
CA ARG A 359 6.03 -0.89 -19.61
C ARG A 359 6.07 -1.23 -18.13
N ARG A 360 6.99 -2.11 -17.75
CA ARG A 360 7.26 -2.43 -16.35
C ARG A 360 7.61 -1.15 -15.57
N LYS A 361 7.03 -1.01 -14.42
CA LYS A 361 7.29 0.12 -13.52
C LYS A 361 8.70 0.05 -12.94
N PRO A 362 9.26 1.19 -12.49
CA PRO A 362 10.63 1.23 -11.99
C PRO A 362 10.87 0.44 -10.70
N MET A 363 9.80 0.10 -9.98
CA MET A 363 9.85 -0.71 -8.76
C MET A 363 8.99 -1.95 -8.91
N THR A 364 9.52 -3.09 -8.50
CA THR A 364 8.74 -4.31 -8.32
C THR A 364 8.78 -4.71 -6.86
N ILE A 365 7.61 -5.04 -6.31
CA ILE A 365 7.41 -5.49 -4.95
C ILE A 365 6.93 -6.92 -5.00
N ALA A 366 7.67 -7.82 -4.34
CA ALA A 366 7.21 -9.16 -4.07
C ALA A 366 6.61 -9.22 -2.66
N TYR A 367 5.42 -9.79 -2.54
CA TYR A 367 4.83 -10.09 -1.24
C TYR A 367 4.47 -11.57 -1.17
N ASN A 368 4.55 -12.12 0.03
CA ASN A 368 4.16 -13.49 0.25
C ASN A 368 2.71 -13.57 0.71
N ALA A 369 1.83 -13.98 -0.20
CA ALA A 369 0.40 -14.11 0.08
C ALA A 369 0.06 -15.32 0.97
N TYR A 370 0.95 -16.30 1.02
CA TYR A 370 0.76 -17.51 1.80
C TYR A 370 1.40 -17.43 3.20
N THR A 371 2.19 -16.39 3.46
CA THR A 371 2.54 -16.11 4.85
C THR A 371 1.29 -15.58 5.51
N PRO A 372 0.69 -16.31 6.46
CA PRO A 372 -0.42 -15.77 7.19
C PRO A 372 0.05 -14.46 7.80
N ILE A 373 -0.75 -13.43 7.64
CA ILE A 373 -0.56 -12.20 8.39
C ILE A 373 -0.60 -12.63 9.84
N GLN A 374 0.54 -12.67 10.48
CA GLN A 374 0.63 -13.08 11.87
C GLN A 374 0.19 -11.88 12.69
N ILE A 375 -0.96 -12.03 13.32
CA ILE A 375 -1.41 -11.13 14.37
C ILE A 375 -1.07 -11.84 15.66
N GLU A 376 0.01 -11.42 16.31
CA GLU A 376 0.36 -11.90 17.63
C GLU A 376 -0.20 -10.92 18.65
N MET A 377 -0.90 -11.46 19.64
CA MET A 377 -1.42 -10.69 20.77
C MET A 377 -0.76 -11.20 22.04
N GLU A 378 0.12 -10.40 22.61
CA GLU A 378 0.77 -10.73 23.85
C GLU A 378 0.34 -9.77 24.96
N PRO A 379 -0.06 -10.29 26.13
CA PRO A 379 -0.26 -9.47 27.30
C PRO A 379 1.11 -9.07 27.89
N VAL A 380 1.42 -7.80 27.89
CA VAL A 380 2.62 -7.26 28.52
C VAL A 380 2.22 -6.46 29.75
N GLU A 381 2.81 -6.81 30.87
CA GLU A 381 2.64 -6.04 32.12
C GLU A 381 3.63 -4.87 32.12
N THR A 382 3.11 -3.65 31.99
CA THR A 382 3.90 -2.45 32.06
C THR A 382 3.38 -1.59 33.20
N ASN A 383 4.16 -1.39 34.25
CA ASN A 383 3.81 -0.58 35.41
C ASN A 383 2.47 -0.97 36.08
N GLY A 384 2.18 -2.27 36.20
CA GLY A 384 0.94 -2.78 36.79
C GLY A 384 -0.31 -2.63 35.92
N ALA A 385 -0.16 -2.16 34.68
CA ALA A 385 -1.21 -2.16 33.68
C ALA A 385 -0.92 -3.21 32.61
N PHE A 386 -1.94 -3.96 32.22
CA PHE A 386 -1.81 -4.91 31.12
C PHE A 386 -2.06 -4.22 29.81
N GLU A 387 -1.12 -4.34 28.90
CA GLU A 387 -1.23 -3.87 27.52
C GLU A 387 -1.28 -5.06 26.58
N TYR A 388 -2.11 -4.97 25.56
CA TYR A 388 -2.08 -5.86 24.42
C TYR A 388 -1.13 -5.29 23.40
N ILE A 389 -0.17 -6.09 23.01
CA ILE A 389 0.67 -5.82 21.85
C ILE A 389 0.10 -6.65 20.71
N MET A 390 -0.30 -5.97 19.65
CA MET A 390 -0.68 -6.61 18.40
C MET A 390 0.44 -6.39 17.40
N ASN A 391 1.08 -7.47 16.99
CA ASN A 391 2.10 -7.49 15.97
C ASN A 391 1.48 -7.94 14.63
N LEU A 392 1.53 -7.06 13.63
CA LEU A 392 1.19 -7.41 12.26
C LEU A 392 2.48 -7.68 11.50
N THR A 393 2.68 -8.92 11.08
CA THR A 393 3.84 -9.31 10.27
C THR A 393 3.41 -9.67 8.86
N ILE A 394 4.05 -9.07 7.87
CA ILE A 394 3.91 -9.39 6.46
C ILE A 394 5.29 -9.54 5.83
N ALA A 395 5.47 -10.52 4.97
CA ALA A 395 6.71 -10.68 4.23
C ALA A 395 6.66 -9.88 2.92
N LEU A 396 7.56 -8.91 2.81
CA LEU A 396 7.71 -8.01 1.68
C LEU A 396 9.17 -7.88 1.28
N ASP A 397 9.41 -7.82 -0.02
CA ASP A 397 10.69 -7.37 -0.58
C ASP A 397 10.42 -6.43 -1.76
N ALA A 398 11.32 -5.50 -1.98
CA ALA A 398 11.18 -4.51 -3.03
C ALA A 398 12.51 -4.29 -3.73
N VAL A 399 12.48 -4.27 -5.05
CA VAL A 399 13.65 -3.95 -5.86
C VAL A 399 13.33 -2.87 -6.88
N SER A 400 14.27 -1.96 -7.08
CA SER A 400 14.22 -1.00 -8.18
C SER A 400 14.79 -1.63 -9.44
N ILE A 401 13.95 -1.71 -10.47
CA ILE A 401 14.33 -2.25 -11.76
C ILE A 401 14.01 -1.20 -12.81
N PHE A 402 14.98 -0.42 -13.19
CA PHE A 402 14.83 0.54 -14.28
C PHE A 402 14.94 -0.13 -15.64
N SER A 403 14.12 -1.18 -15.88
CA SER A 403 14.03 -1.82 -17.21
C SER A 403 13.40 -0.90 -18.26
N SER A 404 12.52 0.02 -17.84
CA SER A 404 12.03 1.11 -18.67
C SER A 404 12.75 2.41 -18.33
N ARG A 405 12.97 3.25 -19.33
CA ARG A 405 13.61 4.55 -19.11
C ARG A 405 12.60 5.53 -18.51
N VAL A 406 13.02 6.17 -17.44
CA VAL A 406 12.22 7.14 -16.66
C VAL A 406 12.88 8.51 -16.78
N GLY A 407 12.08 9.53 -16.98
CA GLY A 407 12.51 10.93 -16.91
C GLY A 407 12.20 11.55 -15.56
N CYS A 408 13.03 12.50 -15.13
CA CYS A 408 12.81 13.27 -13.92
C CYS A 408 12.71 14.77 -14.26
N ILE A 409 11.67 15.42 -13.76
CA ILE A 409 11.49 16.87 -13.86
C ILE A 409 11.53 17.46 -12.46
N SER A 410 12.49 18.35 -12.21
CA SER A 410 12.55 19.16 -10.99
C SER A 410 11.78 20.46 -11.21
N ILE A 411 10.79 20.74 -10.35
CA ILE A 411 9.82 21.83 -10.48
C ILE A 411 10.22 22.98 -9.56
#